data_66b8d9d40499a155e6e6a8b850ca7f2f
#
_entry.id   66b8d9d40499a155e6e6a8b850ca7f2f
#
_cell.length_a   1.000
_cell.length_b   1.000
_cell.length_c   1.000
_cell.angle_alpha   90.00
_cell.angle_beta   90.00
_cell.angle_gamma   90.00
#
_symmetry.space_group_name_H-M   'P 1'
#
loop_
_entity.id
_entity.type
_entity.pdbx_description
1 polymer ?
#
loop_
_entity_poly.entity_id
_entity_poly.type
_entity_poly.pdbx_seq_one_letter_code
_entity_poly.pdbx_strand_id
1 'polypeptide(L)'
;RNLILQIALCNCYTEVKLACIYDKNKVMQYEQWGFCRWLPHIWDSDRRKRNIAENLSEARELFYRLLQVFKERERISTPGRSEQGLPHYILFIAEEKYLDGEMFSKYIFNKKENYGLTVIWLVERREQLPNTCKLVLERSKEFSGWYEIERHSQKREEIHFDYIKKEAAERLIRTISGIRVAEIEEKRDIPDTIDFLKMYGVMTVKELDIESRWRQNSIYKSCRVLIGKKAGGESCYLDIHERYHGPHGLLAGTTGSGKSEVLQTFILSMAINFSPEAVNFLLIDYKGEGMSGLFSELPHISGGISNLSDGQAYRAMISIKSENKRRQKIFKQWKVNNINDYTKLFIAGATSEAIPHLLIVIDEFAELKKAEPEFMQELISVAQVGRSLGVHLILATQKPGGVVDDKIWSNSRFRICLKVQEREDSMDMLHNMDACQIAQTG
;
A
#
# COMPACT_ATOMS: atom_id res chain seq x y z
N ARG A 1 10.54 10.03 -30.25
CA ARG A 1 10.99 8.63 -30.39
C ARG A 1 12.44 8.46 -29.98
N ASN A 2 13.37 9.21 -30.57
CA ASN A 2 14.80 9.08 -30.27
C ASN A 2 15.12 9.20 -28.78
N LEU A 3 14.59 10.22 -28.11
CA LEU A 3 14.82 10.42 -26.69
C LEU A 3 14.37 9.20 -25.85
N ILE A 4 13.19 8.65 -26.13
CA ILE A 4 12.68 7.46 -25.43
C ILE A 4 13.58 6.25 -25.68
N LEU A 5 14.03 6.07 -26.91
CA LEU A 5 14.92 4.96 -27.25
C LEU A 5 16.29 5.11 -26.59
N GLN A 6 16.87 6.30 -26.59
CA GLN A 6 18.14 6.56 -25.90
C GLN A 6 18.02 6.30 -24.40
N ILE A 7 16.94 6.77 -23.75
CA ILE A 7 16.68 6.48 -22.33
C ILE A 7 16.59 4.97 -22.10
N ALA A 8 15.84 4.26 -22.94
CA ALA A 8 15.63 2.83 -22.78
C ALA A 8 16.85 1.97 -23.10
N LEU A 9 17.74 2.42 -23.96
CA LEU A 9 18.97 1.70 -24.32
C LEU A 9 20.12 1.98 -23.34
N CYS A 10 20.15 3.18 -22.75
CA CYS A 10 21.24 3.58 -21.86
C CYS A 10 20.96 3.27 -20.39
N ASN A 11 19.74 2.90 -20.02
CA ASN A 11 19.36 2.65 -18.64
C ASN A 11 18.65 1.31 -18.49
N CYS A 12 18.86 0.64 -17.37
CA CYS A 12 18.13 -0.58 -17.05
C CYS A 12 16.68 -0.23 -16.69
N TYR A 13 15.72 -1.08 -17.09
CA TYR A 13 14.31 -0.91 -16.73
C TYR A 13 14.01 -1.04 -15.24
N THR A 14 14.98 -1.47 -14.45
CA THR A 14 14.94 -1.52 -12.99
C THR A 14 15.34 -0.22 -12.35
N GLU A 15 16.15 0.58 -13.04
CA GLU A 15 16.63 1.88 -12.59
C GLU A 15 15.77 3.02 -13.13
N VAL A 16 15.20 2.85 -14.32
CA VAL A 16 14.35 3.85 -14.96
C VAL A 16 13.02 3.25 -15.38
N LYS A 17 11.94 3.88 -14.96
CA LYS A 17 10.57 3.57 -15.39
C LYS A 17 10.04 4.70 -16.27
N LEU A 18 9.38 4.32 -17.35
CA LEU A 18 8.73 5.26 -18.26
C LEU A 18 7.22 5.23 -18.05
N ALA A 19 6.58 6.39 -18.13
CA ALA A 19 5.14 6.51 -18.20
C ALA A 19 4.75 7.47 -19.32
N CYS A 20 3.73 7.14 -20.11
CA CYS A 20 3.29 7.91 -21.26
C CYS A 20 1.80 8.21 -21.20
N ILE A 21 1.44 9.47 -21.37
CA ILE A 21 0.05 9.97 -21.35
C ILE A 21 -0.23 10.69 -22.66
N TYR A 22 -1.15 10.15 -23.45
CA TYR A 22 -1.55 10.69 -24.73
C TYR A 22 -3.00 10.33 -25.06
N ASP A 23 -3.60 11.03 -26.03
CA ASP A 23 -4.95 10.73 -26.53
C ASP A 23 -4.89 9.87 -27.78
N LYS A 24 -5.44 8.62 -27.67
CA LYS A 24 -5.49 7.69 -28.80
C LYS A 24 -6.39 8.17 -29.96
N ASN A 25 -7.32 9.08 -29.70
CA ASN A 25 -8.20 9.63 -30.73
C ASN A 25 -7.47 10.69 -31.59
N LYS A 26 -6.33 11.19 -31.11
CA LYS A 26 -5.45 12.04 -31.89
C LYS A 26 -4.48 11.15 -32.68
N VAL A 27 -4.77 10.90 -33.94
CA VAL A 27 -4.02 9.98 -34.81
C VAL A 27 -2.51 10.23 -34.77
N MET A 28 -2.08 11.48 -34.80
CA MET A 28 -0.68 11.85 -34.70
C MET A 28 -0.03 11.41 -33.37
N GLN A 29 -0.74 11.53 -32.26
CA GLN A 29 -0.24 11.09 -30.96
C GLN A 29 -0.14 9.56 -30.91
N TYR A 30 -1.18 8.86 -31.32
CA TYR A 30 -1.18 7.40 -31.31
C TYR A 30 -0.07 6.80 -32.18
N GLU A 31 0.12 7.29 -33.41
CA GLU A 31 1.18 6.82 -34.29
C GLU A 31 2.59 7.10 -33.77
N GLN A 32 2.74 8.17 -33.00
CA GLN A 32 4.03 8.51 -32.39
C GLN A 32 4.34 7.70 -31.13
N TRP A 33 3.36 7.27 -30.36
CA TRP A 33 3.53 6.68 -29.03
C TRP A 33 3.25 5.19 -28.95
N GLY A 34 2.49 4.61 -29.87
CA GLY A 34 2.08 3.19 -29.82
C GLY A 34 3.26 2.19 -29.73
N PHE A 35 4.43 2.57 -30.20
CA PHE A 35 5.64 1.74 -30.12
C PHE A 35 6.14 1.51 -28.68
N CYS A 36 5.86 2.45 -27.76
CA CYS A 36 6.30 2.35 -26.36
C CYS A 36 5.76 1.14 -25.62
N ARG A 37 4.65 0.56 -26.08
CA ARG A 37 3.98 -0.60 -25.45
C ARG A 37 4.88 -1.82 -25.23
N TRP A 38 5.92 -1.94 -26.04
CA TRP A 38 6.81 -3.10 -26.01
C TRP A 38 8.06 -2.87 -25.17
N LEU A 39 8.28 -1.65 -24.66
CA LEU A 39 9.43 -1.32 -23.84
C LEU A 39 9.36 -2.01 -22.48
N PRO A 40 10.45 -2.64 -22.00
CA PRO A 40 10.51 -3.18 -20.64
C PRO A 40 10.28 -2.12 -19.56
N HIS A 41 10.69 -0.87 -19.82
CA HIS A 41 10.61 0.28 -18.92
C HIS A 41 9.19 0.76 -18.65
N ILE A 42 8.24 0.44 -19.55
CA ILE A 42 6.85 0.93 -19.45
C ILE A 42 5.98 0.10 -18.49
N TRP A 43 6.50 -1.02 -18.02
CA TRP A 43 5.77 -1.88 -17.12
C TRP A 43 5.96 -1.44 -15.66
N ASP A 44 4.91 -1.61 -14.85
CA ASP A 44 5.02 -1.52 -13.40
C ASP A 44 6.03 -2.52 -12.84
N SER A 45 6.28 -2.46 -11.54
CA SER A 45 7.26 -3.35 -10.89
C SER A 45 6.88 -4.82 -11.04
N ASP A 46 5.58 -5.12 -11.00
CA ASP A 46 5.06 -6.49 -11.08
C ASP A 46 4.83 -6.97 -12.53
N ARG A 47 5.07 -6.11 -13.52
CA ARG A 47 4.77 -6.34 -14.95
C ARG A 47 3.33 -6.76 -15.26
N ARG A 48 2.40 -6.38 -14.42
CA ARG A 48 0.98 -6.63 -14.62
C ARG A 48 0.30 -5.57 -15.47
N LYS A 49 0.71 -4.30 -15.28
CA LYS A 49 0.13 -3.16 -15.98
C LYS A 49 1.20 -2.31 -16.65
N ARG A 50 0.85 -1.75 -17.79
CA ARG A 50 1.69 -0.76 -18.48
C ARG A 50 1.43 0.63 -17.93
N ASN A 51 2.46 1.44 -17.82
CA ASN A 51 2.36 2.85 -17.48
C ASN A 51 2.05 3.69 -18.73
N ILE A 52 0.99 3.31 -19.44
CA ILE A 52 0.46 4.01 -20.60
C ILE A 52 -0.99 4.37 -20.30
N ALA A 53 -1.35 5.60 -20.63
CA ALA A 53 -2.72 6.08 -20.58
C ALA A 53 -3.08 6.73 -21.92
N GLU A 54 -4.11 6.19 -22.57
CA GLU A 54 -4.56 6.56 -23.91
C GLU A 54 -5.88 7.33 -23.91
N ASN A 55 -6.46 7.47 -22.73
CA ASN A 55 -7.69 8.20 -22.46
C ASN A 55 -7.74 8.65 -21.00
N LEU A 56 -8.72 9.47 -20.65
CA LEU A 56 -8.89 10.04 -19.31
C LEU A 56 -9.06 8.98 -18.21
N SER A 57 -9.79 7.90 -18.48
CA SER A 57 -10.02 6.84 -17.48
C SER A 57 -8.73 6.11 -17.14
N GLU A 58 -7.94 5.76 -18.14
CA GLU A 58 -6.63 5.12 -17.97
C GLU A 58 -5.61 6.08 -17.31
N ALA A 59 -5.69 7.38 -17.61
CA ALA A 59 -4.85 8.39 -16.99
C ALA A 59 -5.12 8.49 -15.48
N ARG A 60 -6.38 8.51 -15.06
CA ARG A 60 -6.77 8.48 -13.64
C ARG A 60 -6.26 7.24 -12.92
N GLU A 61 -6.41 6.08 -13.53
CA GLU A 61 -5.89 4.83 -12.97
C GLU A 61 -4.36 4.86 -12.84
N LEU A 62 -3.65 5.35 -13.85
CA LEU A 62 -2.20 5.51 -13.84
C LEU A 62 -1.76 6.49 -12.75
N PHE A 63 -2.40 7.66 -12.65
CA PHE A 63 -2.08 8.64 -11.62
C PHE A 63 -2.37 8.13 -10.22
N TYR A 64 -3.43 7.37 -10.02
CA TYR A 64 -3.70 6.73 -8.73
C TYR A 64 -2.58 5.76 -8.34
N ARG A 65 -2.09 4.91 -9.26
CA ARG A 65 -0.97 3.99 -9.00
C ARG A 65 0.32 4.75 -8.70
N LEU A 66 0.65 5.74 -9.49
CA LEU A 66 1.83 6.59 -9.27
C LEU A 66 1.72 7.35 -7.94
N LEU A 67 0.54 7.84 -7.57
CA LEU A 67 0.30 8.49 -6.29
C LEU A 67 0.66 7.58 -5.10
N GLN A 68 0.35 6.30 -5.15
CA GLN A 68 0.72 5.35 -4.09
C GLN A 68 2.23 5.18 -4.00
N VAL A 69 2.91 5.01 -5.14
CA VAL A 69 4.38 4.89 -5.20
C VAL A 69 5.05 6.14 -4.61
N PHE A 70 4.60 7.33 -5.00
CA PHE A 70 5.23 8.58 -4.57
C PHE A 70 4.87 8.98 -3.13
N LYS A 71 3.71 8.62 -2.63
CA LYS A 71 3.40 8.73 -1.19
C LYS A 71 4.34 7.88 -0.34
N GLU A 72 4.68 6.70 -0.81
CA GLU A 72 5.62 5.83 -0.11
C GLU A 72 7.02 6.43 -0.12
N ARG A 73 7.48 7.00 -1.24
CA ARG A 73 8.76 7.71 -1.33
C ARG A 73 8.81 8.93 -0.41
N GLU A 74 7.77 9.73 -0.37
CA GLU A 74 7.63 10.88 0.55
C GLU A 74 7.82 10.47 2.01
N ARG A 75 7.42 9.24 2.39
CA ARG A 75 7.63 8.69 3.74
C ARG A 75 9.05 8.21 4.00
N ILE A 76 9.72 7.68 2.98
CA ILE A 76 11.09 7.14 3.08
C ILE A 76 12.11 8.27 3.11
N SER A 77 11.84 9.39 2.45
CA SER A 77 12.73 10.57 2.34
C SER A 77 12.89 11.36 3.65
N THR A 78 12.51 10.82 4.80
CA THR A 78 12.86 11.40 6.11
C THR A 78 14.38 11.28 6.35
N PRO A 79 15.07 12.31 6.91
CA PRO A 79 16.53 12.33 7.07
C PRO A 79 17.05 11.10 7.81
N GLY A 80 17.89 10.31 7.17
CA GLY A 80 18.57 9.14 7.78
C GLY A 80 18.36 7.79 7.07
N ARG A 81 17.54 7.70 6.02
CA ARG A 81 17.45 6.48 5.18
C ARG A 81 17.90 6.77 3.75
N SER A 82 18.87 6.02 3.28
CA SER A 82 19.39 6.13 1.92
C SER A 82 18.34 5.72 0.88
N GLU A 83 18.17 6.54 -0.16
CA GLU A 83 17.33 6.29 -1.34
C GLU A 83 17.92 5.23 -2.30
N GLN A 84 18.86 4.42 -1.88
CA GLN A 84 19.53 3.44 -2.74
C GLN A 84 18.56 2.36 -3.22
N GLY A 85 18.37 2.31 -4.54
CA GLY A 85 17.67 1.23 -5.24
C GLY A 85 16.25 1.52 -5.73
N LEU A 86 15.71 2.75 -5.58
CA LEU A 86 14.39 3.08 -6.13
C LEU A 86 14.51 3.55 -7.59
N PRO A 87 13.66 3.03 -8.52
CA PRO A 87 13.72 3.43 -9.92
C PRO A 87 13.31 4.89 -10.13
N HIS A 88 14.01 5.60 -11.01
CA HIS A 88 13.63 6.94 -11.42
C HIS A 88 12.46 6.87 -12.41
N TYR A 89 11.42 7.69 -12.24
CA TYR A 89 10.29 7.76 -13.16
C TYR A 89 10.45 8.90 -14.12
N ILE A 90 10.26 8.63 -15.43
CA ILE A 90 10.20 9.65 -16.47
C ILE A 90 8.80 9.62 -17.08
N LEU A 91 8.06 10.69 -16.87
CA LEU A 91 6.68 10.84 -17.29
C LEU A 91 6.60 11.74 -18.52
N PHE A 92 6.12 11.20 -19.63
CA PHE A 92 5.84 11.93 -20.86
C PHE A 92 4.36 12.31 -20.91
N ILE A 93 4.07 13.60 -21.01
CA ILE A 93 2.71 14.14 -21.05
C ILE A 93 2.48 14.86 -22.37
N ALA A 94 1.61 14.29 -23.20
CA ALA A 94 1.15 14.90 -24.45
C ALA A 94 -0.28 15.46 -24.35
N GLU A 95 -1.01 15.17 -23.27
CA GLU A 95 -2.35 15.66 -23.02
C GLU A 95 -2.50 16.18 -21.57
N GLU A 96 -2.31 17.49 -21.40
CA GLU A 96 -2.32 18.15 -20.10
C GLU A 96 -3.67 18.06 -19.38
N LYS A 97 -4.77 18.08 -20.12
CA LYS A 97 -6.13 18.04 -19.58
C LYS A 97 -6.41 16.81 -18.71
N TYR A 98 -5.63 15.74 -18.89
CA TYR A 98 -5.79 14.53 -18.08
C TYR A 98 -5.25 14.67 -16.66
N LEU A 99 -4.51 15.76 -16.36
CA LEU A 99 -4.02 16.10 -15.02
C LEU A 99 -5.02 16.92 -14.19
N ASP A 100 -6.07 17.44 -14.80
CA ASP A 100 -7.00 18.34 -14.13
C ASP A 100 -7.71 17.63 -12.97
N GLY A 101 -7.53 18.16 -11.76
CA GLY A 101 -8.11 17.62 -10.54
C GLY A 101 -7.40 16.39 -9.95
N GLU A 102 -6.29 15.93 -10.54
CA GLU A 102 -5.56 14.76 -10.08
C GLU A 102 -4.61 15.08 -8.91
N MET A 103 -4.70 14.32 -7.83
CA MET A 103 -3.87 14.53 -6.64
C MET A 103 -2.38 14.30 -6.88
N PHE A 104 -2.02 13.55 -7.93
CA PHE A 104 -0.64 13.29 -8.31
C PHE A 104 0.07 14.55 -8.82
N SER A 105 -0.67 15.56 -9.29
CA SER A 105 -0.16 16.84 -9.77
C SER A 105 0.75 17.54 -8.75
N LYS A 106 0.53 17.31 -7.44
CA LYS A 106 1.40 17.86 -6.40
C LYS A 106 2.87 17.46 -6.55
N TYR A 107 3.16 16.24 -7.03
CA TYR A 107 4.54 15.77 -7.26
C TYR A 107 5.12 16.30 -8.56
N ILE A 108 4.26 16.53 -9.56
CA ILE A 108 4.67 17.10 -10.87
C ILE A 108 5.09 18.56 -10.70
N PHE A 109 4.36 19.34 -9.91
CA PHE A 109 4.58 20.77 -9.73
C PHE A 109 5.40 21.14 -8.48
N ASN A 110 5.87 20.16 -7.70
CA ASN A 110 6.71 20.42 -6.53
C ASN A 110 8.11 20.88 -6.96
N LYS A 111 8.45 22.13 -6.60
CA LYS A 111 9.76 22.71 -6.90
C LYS A 111 10.84 22.41 -5.85
N LYS A 112 10.44 21.94 -4.65
CA LYS A 112 11.35 21.85 -3.49
C LYS A 112 11.99 20.48 -3.34
N GLU A 113 11.29 19.41 -3.68
CA GLU A 113 11.73 18.05 -3.44
C GLU A 113 11.54 17.19 -4.70
N ASN A 114 12.61 16.50 -5.09
CA ASN A 114 12.57 15.56 -6.21
C ASN A 114 12.53 14.13 -5.67
N TYR A 115 11.38 13.49 -5.76
CA TYR A 115 11.17 12.10 -5.36
C TYR A 115 11.56 11.08 -6.45
N GLY A 116 12.52 11.41 -7.31
CA GLY A 116 12.90 10.57 -8.45
C GLY A 116 11.87 10.63 -9.60
N LEU A 117 11.36 11.83 -9.90
CA LEU A 117 10.44 12.10 -11.01
C LEU A 117 11.01 13.14 -11.95
N THR A 118 11.05 12.82 -13.24
CA THR A 118 11.26 13.78 -14.32
C THR A 118 10.02 13.83 -15.20
N VAL A 119 9.52 15.03 -15.48
CA VAL A 119 8.34 15.22 -16.33
C VAL A 119 8.77 15.89 -17.63
N ILE A 120 8.37 15.30 -18.73
CA ILE A 120 8.64 15.79 -20.10
C ILE A 120 7.30 16.12 -20.75
N TRP A 121 7.08 17.41 -20.94
CA TRP A 121 5.89 17.94 -21.58
C TRP A 121 6.07 17.98 -23.08
N LEU A 122 5.07 17.54 -23.82
CA LEU A 122 5.04 17.63 -25.28
C LEU A 122 3.91 18.53 -25.70
N VAL A 123 4.26 19.72 -26.13
CA VAL A 123 3.33 20.77 -26.49
C VAL A 123 3.62 21.29 -27.90
N GLU A 124 2.61 21.82 -28.54
CA GLU A 124 2.76 22.42 -29.89
C GLU A 124 3.25 23.88 -29.82
N ARG A 125 2.94 24.57 -28.73
CA ARG A 125 3.26 25.99 -28.56
C ARG A 125 3.89 26.22 -27.19
N ARG A 126 4.80 27.17 -27.13
CA ARG A 126 5.54 27.52 -25.92
C ARG A 126 4.62 27.98 -24.78
N GLU A 127 3.53 28.67 -25.09
CA GLU A 127 2.57 29.19 -24.12
C GLU A 127 1.83 28.11 -23.34
N GLN A 128 1.85 26.87 -23.83
CA GLN A 128 1.26 25.69 -23.20
C GLN A 128 2.20 25.03 -22.17
N LEU A 129 3.45 25.51 -22.05
CA LEU A 129 4.39 24.94 -21.08
C LEU A 129 4.08 25.41 -19.66
N PRO A 130 4.03 24.50 -18.69
CA PRO A 130 3.93 24.87 -17.30
C PRO A 130 5.09 25.75 -16.82
N ASN A 131 4.80 26.67 -15.90
CA ASN A 131 5.82 27.55 -15.30
C ASN A 131 6.92 26.84 -14.51
N THR A 132 6.78 25.53 -14.31
CA THR A 132 7.77 24.68 -13.65
C THR A 132 8.83 24.12 -14.59
N CYS A 133 8.64 24.27 -15.91
CA CYS A 133 9.62 23.83 -16.88
C CYS A 133 10.88 24.69 -16.79
N LYS A 134 12.03 24.02 -16.70
CA LYS A 134 13.35 24.69 -16.65
C LYS A 134 14.06 24.67 -18.00
N LEU A 135 13.91 23.57 -18.72
CA LEU A 135 14.59 23.31 -19.99
C LEU A 135 13.58 23.13 -21.11
N VAL A 136 13.78 23.76 -22.23
CA VAL A 136 12.98 23.63 -23.45
C VAL A 136 13.84 23.05 -24.56
N LEU A 137 13.34 21.97 -25.17
CA LEU A 137 13.81 21.42 -26.42
C LEU A 137 12.87 21.89 -27.53
N GLU A 138 13.30 22.75 -28.40
CA GLU A 138 12.50 23.32 -29.48
C GLU A 138 12.96 22.80 -30.86
N ARG A 139 11.98 22.45 -31.68
CA ARG A 139 12.17 22.12 -33.07
C ARG A 139 11.15 22.88 -33.90
N SER A 140 11.54 24.01 -34.44
CA SER A 140 10.73 24.83 -35.33
C SER A 140 11.42 25.00 -36.70
N LYS A 141 10.82 25.77 -37.58
CA LYS A 141 11.46 26.13 -38.88
C LYS A 141 12.61 27.10 -38.68
N GLU A 142 12.58 27.89 -37.61
CA GLU A 142 13.51 28.98 -37.35
C GLU A 142 14.61 28.57 -36.38
N PHE A 143 14.34 27.62 -35.48
CA PHE A 143 15.30 27.19 -34.46
C PHE A 143 15.14 25.69 -34.15
N SER A 144 16.28 25.02 -33.99
CA SER A 144 16.35 23.63 -33.56
C SER A 144 17.45 23.53 -32.52
N GLY A 145 17.04 23.33 -31.25
CA GLY A 145 18.00 23.35 -30.15
C GLY A 145 17.34 23.30 -28.77
N TRP A 146 18.09 23.73 -27.77
CA TRP A 146 17.60 23.82 -26.40
C TRP A 146 17.97 25.15 -25.74
N TYR A 147 17.20 25.52 -24.69
CA TYR A 147 17.46 26.69 -23.86
C TYR A 147 16.82 26.56 -22.47
N GLU A 148 17.39 27.28 -21.49
CA GLU A 148 16.82 27.38 -20.14
C GLU A 148 15.87 28.57 -20.01
N ILE A 149 14.73 28.41 -19.30
CA ILE A 149 13.70 29.45 -19.16
C ILE A 149 14.09 30.53 -18.14
N GLU A 150 14.85 30.18 -17.08
CA GLU A 150 15.01 31.00 -15.87
C GLU A 150 16.13 32.08 -15.93
N ARG A 151 16.96 32.16 -16.97
CA ARG A 151 18.08 33.11 -16.99
C ARG A 151 17.92 34.16 -18.09
N HIS A 152 18.04 35.44 -17.68
CA HIS A 152 18.01 36.59 -18.56
C HIS A 152 19.05 36.59 -19.71
N SER A 153 20.03 35.71 -19.68
CA SER A 153 20.87 35.39 -20.81
C SER A 153 20.37 34.10 -21.47
N GLN A 154 19.54 34.23 -22.47
CA GLN A 154 19.09 33.14 -23.32
C GLN A 154 20.26 32.52 -24.07
N LYS A 155 21.03 31.67 -23.43
CA LYS A 155 21.99 30.84 -24.13
C LYS A 155 21.19 29.77 -24.88
N ARG A 156 20.88 30.05 -26.14
CA ARG A 156 20.27 29.07 -27.04
C ARG A 156 21.39 28.27 -27.67
N GLU A 157 21.35 26.96 -27.51
CA GLU A 157 22.31 26.07 -28.18
C GLU A 157 21.61 25.33 -29.30
N GLU A 158 22.12 25.41 -30.49
CA GLU A 158 21.60 24.66 -31.63
C GLU A 158 21.98 23.20 -31.52
N ILE A 159 21.01 22.31 -31.74
CA ILE A 159 21.21 20.87 -31.78
C ILE A 159 20.60 20.31 -33.04
N HIS A 160 21.33 19.42 -33.68
CA HIS A 160 20.80 18.60 -34.74
C HIS A 160 20.08 17.39 -34.13
N PHE A 161 18.74 17.30 -34.31
CA PHE A 161 17.94 16.18 -33.83
C PHE A 161 17.98 15.02 -34.81
N ASP A 162 18.61 13.92 -34.44
CA ASP A 162 18.57 12.70 -35.22
C ASP A 162 17.14 12.16 -35.33
N TYR A 163 16.85 11.53 -36.45
CA TYR A 163 15.56 10.94 -36.74
C TYR A 163 15.66 9.44 -36.96
N ILE A 164 14.86 8.69 -36.19
CA ILE A 164 14.69 7.27 -36.40
C ILE A 164 13.32 6.97 -37.03
N LYS A 165 13.32 6.20 -38.12
CA LYS A 165 12.07 5.74 -38.74
C LYS A 165 11.27 4.85 -37.80
N LYS A 166 9.93 4.89 -37.91
CA LYS A 166 9.03 4.12 -37.05
C LYS A 166 9.34 2.62 -37.08
N GLU A 167 9.54 2.07 -38.26
CA GLU A 167 9.80 0.64 -38.47
C GLU A 167 11.13 0.20 -37.84
N ALA A 168 12.15 1.07 -37.89
CA ALA A 168 13.44 0.81 -37.26
C ALA A 168 13.32 0.87 -35.71
N ALA A 169 12.58 1.84 -35.18
CA ALA A 169 12.28 1.95 -33.76
C ALA A 169 11.51 0.74 -33.24
N GLU A 170 10.48 0.31 -33.95
CA GLU A 170 9.68 -0.85 -33.57
C GLU A 170 10.50 -2.16 -33.58
N ARG A 171 11.36 -2.35 -34.60
CA ARG A 171 12.25 -3.52 -34.63
C ARG A 171 13.19 -3.53 -33.43
N LEU A 172 13.84 -2.41 -33.14
CA LEU A 172 14.75 -2.30 -32.01
C LEU A 172 14.07 -2.60 -30.70
N ILE A 173 12.89 -2.02 -30.47
CA ILE A 173 12.12 -2.23 -29.23
C ILE A 173 11.66 -3.69 -29.08
N ARG A 174 11.23 -4.32 -30.16
CA ARG A 174 10.88 -5.74 -30.12
C ARG A 174 12.08 -6.63 -29.75
N THR A 175 13.27 -6.28 -30.23
CA THR A 175 14.50 -6.97 -29.85
C THR A 175 14.79 -6.84 -28.37
N ILE A 176 14.63 -5.66 -27.78
CA ILE A 176 14.90 -5.46 -26.34
C ILE A 176 13.73 -5.85 -25.44
N SER A 177 12.51 -6.04 -25.97
CA SER A 177 11.32 -6.37 -25.17
C SER A 177 11.45 -7.68 -24.39
N GLY A 178 12.25 -8.61 -24.88
CA GLY A 178 12.54 -9.90 -24.27
C GLY A 178 13.64 -9.88 -23.21
N ILE A 179 14.37 -8.76 -23.08
CA ILE A 179 15.48 -8.67 -22.12
C ILE A 179 14.95 -8.78 -20.68
N ARG A 180 15.57 -9.64 -19.91
CA ARG A 180 15.30 -9.86 -18.48
C ARG A 180 16.60 -9.69 -17.70
N VAL A 181 16.50 -9.10 -16.52
CA VAL A 181 17.61 -9.07 -15.57
C VAL A 181 17.48 -10.30 -14.68
N ALA A 182 18.45 -11.21 -14.75
CA ALA A 182 18.43 -12.50 -14.06
C ALA A 182 18.20 -12.37 -12.55
N GLU A 183 18.87 -11.44 -11.90
CA GLU A 183 18.71 -11.18 -10.46
C GLU A 183 17.28 -10.81 -10.04
N ILE A 184 16.47 -10.30 -10.99
CA ILE A 184 15.08 -9.94 -10.73
C ILE A 184 14.15 -11.14 -10.99
N GLU A 185 14.49 -12.01 -11.92
CA GLU A 185 13.73 -13.24 -12.14
C GLU A 185 13.88 -14.19 -10.96
N GLU A 186 15.08 -14.35 -10.42
CA GLU A 186 15.31 -15.10 -9.18
C GLU A 186 14.61 -14.52 -7.96
N LYS A 187 14.44 -13.19 -7.92
CA LYS A 187 13.71 -12.48 -6.84
C LYS A 187 12.21 -12.35 -7.08
N ARG A 188 11.69 -12.78 -8.22
CA ARG A 188 10.26 -12.63 -8.57
C ARG A 188 9.37 -13.70 -8.01
N ASP A 189 9.91 -14.87 -7.76
CA ASP A 189 9.16 -15.92 -7.13
C ASP A 189 8.89 -15.54 -5.68
N ILE A 190 7.62 -15.58 -5.32
CA ILE A 190 7.24 -15.50 -3.91
C ILE A 190 7.82 -16.75 -3.28
N PRO A 191 8.68 -16.65 -2.25
CA PRO A 191 9.20 -17.83 -1.59
C PRO A 191 8.04 -18.68 -1.04
N ASP A 192 8.13 -19.98 -1.20
CA ASP A 192 7.10 -20.90 -0.69
C ASP A 192 6.86 -20.74 0.80
N THR A 193 7.91 -20.44 1.54
CA THR A 193 7.87 -20.15 2.97
C THR A 193 8.90 -19.08 3.32
N ILE A 194 8.60 -18.26 4.32
CA ILE A 194 9.54 -17.30 4.86
C ILE A 194 9.47 -17.29 6.39
N ASP A 195 10.61 -17.55 7.03
CA ASP A 195 10.71 -17.45 8.48
C ASP A 195 10.52 -16.00 8.94
N PHE A 196 9.84 -15.83 10.07
CA PHE A 196 9.56 -14.52 10.65
C PHE A 196 10.83 -13.66 10.85
N LEU A 197 11.91 -14.23 11.35
CA LEU A 197 13.18 -13.52 11.56
C LEU A 197 13.81 -13.12 10.22
N LYS A 198 13.81 -14.02 9.23
CA LYS A 198 14.31 -13.72 7.88
C LYS A 198 13.47 -12.62 7.19
N MET A 199 12.16 -12.59 7.45
CA MET A 199 11.29 -11.53 6.95
C MET A 199 11.75 -10.14 7.44
N TYR A 200 12.21 -10.05 8.69
CA TYR A 200 12.78 -8.83 9.28
C TYR A 200 14.27 -8.62 8.95
N GLY A 201 14.91 -9.54 8.24
CA GLY A 201 16.32 -9.45 7.86
C GLY A 201 17.29 -9.68 9.00
N VAL A 202 16.87 -10.44 10.02
CA VAL A 202 17.67 -10.75 11.22
C VAL A 202 17.80 -12.26 11.42
N MET A 203 18.82 -12.71 12.13
CA MET A 203 19.06 -14.12 12.40
C MET A 203 18.61 -14.55 13.81
N THR A 204 18.54 -13.61 14.74
CA THR A 204 18.19 -13.87 16.13
C THR A 204 17.16 -12.88 16.66
N VAL A 205 16.41 -13.28 17.69
CA VAL A 205 15.42 -12.42 18.36
C VAL A 205 16.06 -11.17 18.96
N LYS A 206 17.31 -11.26 19.43
CA LYS A 206 18.03 -10.11 20.00
C LYS A 206 18.28 -9.01 18.97
N GLU A 207 18.52 -9.37 17.73
CA GLU A 207 18.73 -8.42 16.62
C GLU A 207 17.46 -7.66 16.20
N LEU A 208 16.28 -8.11 16.65
CA LEU A 208 15.04 -7.37 16.43
C LEU A 208 15.03 -6.03 17.13
N ASP A 209 15.82 -5.85 18.18
CA ASP A 209 15.94 -4.63 18.98
C ASP A 209 14.57 -4.02 19.35
N ILE A 210 13.78 -4.83 20.05
CA ILE A 210 12.37 -4.55 20.37
C ILE A 210 12.22 -3.24 21.13
N GLU A 211 13.10 -2.98 22.10
CA GLU A 211 13.01 -1.76 22.89
C GLU A 211 13.23 -0.48 22.08
N SER A 212 14.18 -0.49 21.15
CA SER A 212 14.39 0.65 20.24
C SER A 212 13.21 0.86 19.32
N ARG A 213 12.59 -0.23 18.83
CA ARG A 213 11.37 -0.15 18.02
C ARG A 213 10.22 0.47 18.78
N TRP A 214 9.98 0.07 20.02
CA TRP A 214 8.94 0.65 20.88
C TRP A 214 9.14 2.13 21.15
N ARG A 215 10.38 2.59 21.28
CA ARG A 215 10.72 4.02 21.47
C ARG A 215 10.56 4.85 20.20
N GLN A 216 10.88 4.27 19.04
CA GLN A 216 10.87 4.98 17.76
C GLN A 216 9.49 5.02 17.10
N ASN A 217 8.69 3.98 17.27
CA ASN A 217 7.40 3.87 16.63
C ASN A 217 6.32 4.59 17.44
N SER A 218 5.56 5.42 16.74
CA SER A 218 4.47 6.19 17.32
C SER A 218 3.15 5.73 16.75
N ILE A 219 2.36 4.98 17.51
CA ILE A 219 1.11 4.36 17.07
C ILE A 219 0.08 5.39 16.57
N TYR A 220 0.05 6.60 17.13
CA TYR A 220 -0.84 7.67 16.68
C TYR A 220 -0.48 8.26 15.31
N LYS A 221 0.70 7.93 14.77
CA LYS A 221 1.13 8.31 13.42
C LYS A 221 0.88 7.22 12.40
N SER A 222 1.20 5.98 12.76
CA SER A 222 1.14 4.81 11.88
C SER A 222 1.11 3.54 12.71
N CYS A 223 0.28 2.59 12.31
CA CYS A 223 0.22 1.23 12.87
C CYS A 223 0.79 0.22 11.85
N ARG A 224 1.84 0.63 11.13
CA ARG A 224 2.43 -0.14 10.02
C ARG A 224 3.30 -1.27 10.53
N VAL A 225 3.00 -2.48 10.09
CA VAL A 225 3.77 -3.68 10.41
C VAL A 225 4.03 -4.53 9.17
N LEU A 226 5.11 -5.27 9.20
CA LEU A 226 5.50 -6.18 8.15
C LEU A 226 4.68 -7.48 8.28
N ILE A 227 4.01 -7.90 7.21
CA ILE A 227 3.18 -9.11 7.21
C ILE A 227 3.63 -10.18 6.20
N GLY A 228 4.66 -9.89 5.41
CA GLY A 228 5.14 -10.83 4.39
C GLY A 228 6.07 -10.18 3.38
N LYS A 229 6.27 -10.89 2.30
CA LYS A 229 7.02 -10.43 1.12
C LYS A 229 6.12 -10.45 -0.11
N LYS A 230 6.33 -9.50 -1.00
CA LYS A 230 5.73 -9.47 -2.34
C LYS A 230 6.62 -10.22 -3.33
N ALA A 231 6.06 -10.50 -4.50
CA ALA A 231 6.86 -10.90 -5.65
C ALA A 231 8.01 -9.89 -5.84
N GLY A 232 9.23 -10.39 -6.06
CA GLY A 232 10.42 -9.53 -6.15
C GLY A 232 11.12 -9.28 -4.81
N GLY A 233 10.70 -9.94 -3.73
CA GLY A 233 11.34 -9.85 -2.40
C GLY A 233 11.05 -8.56 -1.65
N GLU A 234 10.22 -7.66 -2.19
CA GLU A 234 9.80 -6.44 -1.50
C GLU A 234 8.99 -6.75 -0.24
N SER A 235 9.15 -5.94 0.78
CA SER A 235 8.40 -6.09 2.04
C SER A 235 6.92 -5.72 1.86
N CYS A 236 6.03 -6.60 2.31
CA CYS A 236 4.59 -6.35 2.34
C CYS A 236 4.18 -5.85 3.71
N TYR A 237 3.59 -4.66 3.75
CA TYR A 237 3.19 -4.01 5.00
C TYR A 237 1.69 -3.84 5.09
N LEU A 238 1.16 -4.02 6.28
CA LEU A 238 -0.20 -3.65 6.66
C LEU A 238 -0.15 -2.49 7.66
N ASP A 239 -0.88 -1.42 7.41
CA ASP A 239 -1.02 -0.29 8.32
C ASP A 239 -2.49 -0.14 8.71
N ILE A 240 -2.86 -0.58 9.90
CA ILE A 240 -4.23 -0.53 10.39
C ILE A 240 -4.64 0.85 10.95
N HIS A 241 -3.79 1.87 10.83
CA HIS A 241 -4.19 3.22 11.18
C HIS A 241 -5.30 3.71 10.23
N GLU A 242 -6.25 4.48 10.76
CA GLU A 242 -7.44 4.96 10.02
C GLU A 242 -7.13 5.75 8.75
N ARG A 243 -5.97 6.40 8.69
CA ARG A 243 -5.52 7.17 7.50
C ARG A 243 -5.03 6.29 6.36
N TYR A 244 -4.81 5.02 6.62
CA TYR A 244 -4.20 4.09 5.67
C TYR A 244 -5.16 2.93 5.34
N HIS A 245 -4.89 1.73 5.81
CA HIS A 245 -5.68 0.56 5.51
C HIS A 245 -6.80 0.29 6.53
N GLY A 246 -6.65 0.78 7.78
CA GLY A 246 -7.57 0.50 8.87
C GLY A 246 -8.82 1.39 8.95
N PRO A 247 -9.57 1.28 10.04
CA PRO A 247 -9.21 0.62 11.29
C PRO A 247 -9.58 -0.86 11.38
N HIS A 248 -10.49 -1.39 10.57
CA HIS A 248 -11.00 -2.75 10.65
C HIS A 248 -10.71 -3.52 9.37
N GLY A 249 -10.61 -4.83 9.46
CA GLY A 249 -10.30 -5.66 8.31
C GLY A 249 -10.88 -7.07 8.35
N LEU A 250 -10.94 -7.66 7.17
CA LEU A 250 -11.38 -9.03 6.93
C LEU A 250 -10.22 -9.86 6.38
N LEU A 251 -10.11 -11.09 6.87
CA LEU A 251 -9.18 -12.10 6.39
C LEU A 251 -9.96 -13.35 5.99
N ALA A 252 -9.91 -13.73 4.72
CA ALA A 252 -10.56 -14.94 4.25
C ALA A 252 -9.55 -15.96 3.72
N GLY A 253 -9.87 -17.24 3.85
CA GLY A 253 -9.07 -18.32 3.31
C GLY A 253 -9.53 -19.67 3.83
N THR A 254 -9.46 -20.69 2.96
CA THR A 254 -9.84 -22.05 3.32
C THR A 254 -8.90 -22.68 4.34
N THR A 255 -9.30 -23.80 4.92
CA THR A 255 -8.42 -24.60 5.79
C THR A 255 -7.12 -24.93 5.07
N GLY A 256 -5.97 -24.71 5.73
CA GLY A 256 -4.65 -24.92 5.15
C GLY A 256 -4.17 -23.82 4.19
N SER A 257 -4.90 -22.72 4.03
CA SER A 257 -4.46 -21.58 3.19
C SER A 257 -3.43 -20.66 3.84
N GLY A 258 -3.05 -20.89 5.10
CA GLY A 258 -2.13 -20.03 5.84
C GLY A 258 -2.81 -18.93 6.65
N LYS A 259 -4.13 -18.95 6.83
CA LYS A 259 -4.90 -17.91 7.56
C LYS A 259 -4.37 -17.66 8.97
N SER A 260 -4.17 -18.72 9.75
CA SER A 260 -3.63 -18.61 11.12
C SER A 260 -2.19 -18.12 11.13
N GLU A 261 -1.36 -18.50 10.17
CA GLU A 261 0.02 -18.01 10.02
C GLU A 261 0.06 -16.50 9.76
N VAL A 262 -0.84 -15.99 8.92
CA VAL A 262 -0.95 -14.54 8.66
C VAL A 262 -1.37 -13.80 9.92
N LEU A 263 -2.34 -14.32 10.68
CA LEU A 263 -2.76 -13.72 11.97
C LEU A 263 -1.63 -13.73 13.00
N GLN A 264 -0.92 -14.84 13.14
CA GLN A 264 0.24 -14.95 14.03
C GLN A 264 1.34 -13.99 13.65
N THR A 265 1.69 -13.93 12.36
CA THR A 265 2.66 -12.98 11.82
C THR A 265 2.26 -11.53 12.12
N PHE A 266 0.98 -11.20 11.95
CA PHE A 266 0.46 -9.87 12.23
C PHE A 266 0.56 -9.53 13.74
N ILE A 267 0.13 -10.43 14.62
CA ILE A 267 0.20 -10.24 16.08
C ILE A 267 1.64 -10.04 16.55
N LEU A 268 2.55 -10.93 16.13
CA LEU A 268 3.98 -10.79 16.45
C LEU A 268 4.57 -9.51 15.91
N SER A 269 4.25 -9.16 14.67
CA SER A 269 4.74 -7.92 14.05
C SER A 269 4.25 -6.67 14.76
N MET A 270 3.01 -6.66 15.24
CA MET A 270 2.50 -5.58 16.09
C MET A 270 3.25 -5.53 17.43
N ALA A 271 3.40 -6.66 18.09
CA ALA A 271 4.02 -6.75 19.41
C ALA A 271 5.51 -6.33 19.43
N ILE A 272 6.28 -6.68 18.39
CA ILE A 272 7.68 -6.26 18.31
C ILE A 272 7.85 -4.78 17.94
N ASN A 273 6.85 -4.17 17.28
CA ASN A 273 6.97 -2.78 16.85
C ASN A 273 6.34 -1.78 17.82
N PHE A 274 5.41 -2.20 18.69
CA PHE A 274 4.68 -1.33 19.60
C PHE A 274 4.64 -1.94 21.00
N SER A 275 4.79 -1.12 22.04
CA SER A 275 4.78 -1.58 23.43
C SER A 275 3.37 -2.00 23.87
N PRO A 276 3.25 -2.77 25.02
CA PRO A 276 1.94 -3.09 25.60
C PRO A 276 1.13 -1.87 26.03
N GLU A 277 1.77 -0.72 26.29
CA GLU A 277 1.09 0.55 26.57
C GLU A 277 0.48 1.18 25.31
N ALA A 278 0.95 0.76 24.11
CA ALA A 278 0.47 1.27 22.84
C ALA A 278 -0.55 0.33 22.17
N VAL A 279 -0.38 -1.00 22.30
CA VAL A 279 -1.23 -2.01 21.65
C VAL A 279 -1.52 -3.16 22.58
N ASN A 280 -2.79 -3.56 22.63
CA ASN A 280 -3.22 -4.79 23.28
C ASN A 280 -4.12 -5.63 22.37
N PHE A 281 -4.16 -6.93 22.64
CA PHE A 281 -4.99 -7.89 21.91
C PHE A 281 -6.02 -8.54 22.79
N LEU A 282 -7.21 -8.69 22.26
CA LEU A 282 -8.24 -9.62 22.71
C LEU A 282 -8.39 -10.69 21.63
N LEU A 283 -7.97 -11.92 21.95
CA LEU A 283 -7.99 -13.03 21.01
C LEU A 283 -9.24 -13.89 21.26
N ILE A 284 -10.06 -14.10 20.23
CA ILE A 284 -11.26 -14.90 20.26
C ILE A 284 -11.11 -16.03 19.25
N ASP A 285 -10.94 -17.25 19.74
CA ASP A 285 -10.81 -18.46 18.96
C ASP A 285 -12.04 -19.35 19.18
N TYR A 286 -12.88 -19.46 18.14
CA TYR A 286 -14.10 -20.26 18.26
C TYR A 286 -13.87 -21.77 18.18
N LYS A 287 -12.82 -22.21 17.50
CA LYS A 287 -12.54 -23.63 17.24
C LYS A 287 -11.69 -24.33 18.30
N GLY A 288 -11.22 -23.62 19.34
CA GLY A 288 -10.43 -24.18 20.41
C GLY A 288 -9.03 -23.55 20.58
N GLU A 289 -8.17 -24.16 21.35
CA GLU A 289 -6.97 -23.60 21.99
C GLU A 289 -5.82 -23.13 21.06
N GLY A 290 -6.06 -22.91 19.77
CA GLY A 290 -4.98 -22.65 18.81
C GLY A 290 -4.23 -21.34 19.06
N MET A 291 -4.87 -20.21 18.78
CA MET A 291 -4.20 -18.90 18.77
C MET A 291 -4.08 -18.29 20.18
N SER A 292 -5.12 -18.38 21.01
CA SER A 292 -5.13 -17.80 22.35
C SER A 292 -4.09 -18.45 23.29
N GLY A 293 -3.88 -19.77 23.16
CA GLY A 293 -2.87 -20.49 23.92
C GLY A 293 -1.45 -20.14 23.55
N LEU A 294 -1.16 -19.98 22.26
CA LEU A 294 0.18 -19.64 21.75
C LEU A 294 0.71 -18.29 22.26
N PHE A 295 -0.18 -17.33 22.45
CA PHE A 295 0.20 -15.96 22.84
C PHE A 295 -0.09 -15.61 24.31
N SER A 296 -0.49 -16.58 25.12
CA SER A 296 -0.89 -16.35 26.52
C SER A 296 0.15 -15.62 27.37
N GLU A 297 1.44 -15.84 27.11
CA GLU A 297 2.56 -15.20 27.82
C GLU A 297 2.99 -13.84 27.24
N LEU A 298 2.41 -13.45 26.08
CA LEU A 298 2.78 -12.18 25.45
C LEU A 298 2.20 -11.00 26.29
N PRO A 299 3.01 -10.02 26.70
CA PRO A 299 2.56 -8.93 27.59
C PRO A 299 1.48 -8.03 26.97
N HIS A 300 1.21 -8.16 25.68
CA HIS A 300 0.19 -7.44 24.95
C HIS A 300 -1.20 -8.08 25.05
N ILE A 301 -1.34 -9.26 25.61
CA ILE A 301 -2.63 -9.97 25.68
C ILE A 301 -3.44 -9.45 26.84
N SER A 302 -4.56 -8.80 26.54
CA SER A 302 -5.55 -8.37 27.53
C SER A 302 -6.52 -9.49 27.91
N GLY A 303 -6.69 -10.49 27.04
CA GLY A 303 -7.54 -11.64 27.27
C GLY A 303 -7.54 -12.59 26.08
N GLY A 304 -7.78 -13.87 26.38
CA GLY A 304 -8.00 -14.93 25.41
C GLY A 304 -9.31 -15.65 25.72
N ILE A 305 -10.10 -15.92 24.68
CA ILE A 305 -11.35 -16.64 24.80
C ILE A 305 -11.29 -17.81 23.82
N SER A 306 -11.27 -19.01 24.36
CA SER A 306 -11.34 -20.25 23.60
C SER A 306 -12.63 -21.01 23.99
N ASN A 307 -13.22 -21.72 23.04
CA ASN A 307 -14.42 -22.50 23.26
C ASN A 307 -15.56 -21.67 23.89
N LEU A 308 -16.09 -20.71 23.17
CA LEU A 308 -17.17 -19.82 23.62
C LEU A 308 -18.40 -20.62 24.07
N SER A 309 -18.45 -20.97 25.36
CA SER A 309 -19.71 -21.36 25.98
C SER A 309 -20.59 -20.12 26.13
N ASP A 310 -21.92 -20.30 26.18
CA ASP A 310 -22.93 -19.23 26.26
C ASP A 310 -22.59 -18.14 27.29
N GLY A 311 -22.03 -18.51 28.42
CA GLY A 311 -21.65 -17.57 29.47
C GLY A 311 -20.35 -16.82 29.22
N GLN A 312 -19.43 -17.30 28.36
CA GLN A 312 -18.15 -16.63 28.04
C GLN A 312 -18.36 -15.57 26.97
N ALA A 313 -19.14 -15.85 25.93
CA ALA A 313 -19.51 -14.88 24.91
C ALA A 313 -20.21 -13.66 25.54
N TYR A 314 -21.18 -13.90 26.43
CA TYR A 314 -21.86 -12.83 27.13
C TYR A 314 -20.93 -11.97 28.00
N ARG A 315 -20.01 -12.59 28.75
CA ARG A 315 -19.02 -11.86 29.55
C ARG A 315 -18.08 -11.03 28.67
N ALA A 316 -17.61 -11.59 27.54
CA ALA A 316 -16.80 -10.87 26.59
C ALA A 316 -17.52 -9.63 26.04
N MET A 317 -18.78 -9.78 25.67
CA MET A 317 -19.61 -8.68 25.17
C MET A 317 -19.75 -7.57 26.23
N ILE A 318 -20.04 -7.92 27.50
CA ILE A 318 -20.09 -6.94 28.58
C ILE A 318 -18.75 -6.24 28.78
N SER A 319 -17.63 -6.98 28.73
CA SER A 319 -16.30 -6.44 28.91
C SER A 319 -15.97 -5.43 27.83
N ILE A 320 -16.24 -5.75 26.54
CA ILE A 320 -16.03 -4.85 25.40
C ILE A 320 -16.89 -3.59 25.53
N LYS A 321 -18.18 -3.74 25.90
CA LYS A 321 -19.07 -2.60 26.15
C LYS A 321 -18.56 -1.69 27.27
N SER A 322 -18.11 -2.30 28.37
CA SER A 322 -17.60 -1.58 29.53
C SER A 322 -16.31 -0.82 29.20
N GLU A 323 -15.40 -1.44 28.44
CA GLU A 323 -14.18 -0.80 27.97
C GLU A 323 -14.46 0.39 27.05
N ASN A 324 -15.39 0.25 26.12
CA ASN A 324 -15.79 1.37 25.26
C ASN A 324 -16.36 2.56 26.08
N LYS A 325 -17.20 2.27 27.08
CA LYS A 325 -17.74 3.30 27.98
C LYS A 325 -16.62 3.94 28.80
N ARG A 326 -15.66 3.14 29.31
CA ARG A 326 -14.48 3.64 30.03
C ARG A 326 -13.69 4.62 29.17
N ARG A 327 -13.35 4.26 27.94
CA ARG A 327 -12.63 5.10 27.00
C ARG A 327 -13.37 6.41 26.71
N GLN A 328 -14.66 6.34 26.43
CA GLN A 328 -15.50 7.54 26.21
C GLN A 328 -15.48 8.47 27.42
N LYS A 329 -15.59 7.93 28.65
CA LYS A 329 -15.55 8.71 29.89
C LYS A 329 -14.20 9.43 30.05
N ILE A 330 -13.10 8.72 29.83
CA ILE A 330 -11.75 9.27 29.93
C ILE A 330 -11.53 10.33 28.88
N PHE A 331 -11.91 10.11 27.62
CA PHE A 331 -11.76 11.10 26.55
C PHE A 331 -12.58 12.36 26.84
N LYS A 332 -13.78 12.21 27.37
CA LYS A 332 -14.58 13.38 27.82
C LYS A 332 -13.91 14.13 28.96
N GLN A 333 -13.31 13.43 29.92
CA GLN A 333 -12.57 14.04 31.04
C GLN A 333 -11.36 14.86 30.56
N TRP A 334 -10.62 14.32 29.58
CA TRP A 334 -9.43 14.96 29.04
C TRP A 334 -9.74 15.90 27.85
N LYS A 335 -11.02 16.06 27.50
CA LYS A 335 -11.49 16.93 26.39
C LYS A 335 -10.84 16.59 25.06
N VAL A 336 -10.62 15.31 24.77
CA VAL A 336 -10.13 14.80 23.50
C VAL A 336 -11.23 14.04 22.75
N ASN A 337 -11.13 14.02 21.42
CA ASN A 337 -12.15 13.41 20.57
C ASN A 337 -11.79 11.98 20.10
N ASN A 338 -10.54 11.61 20.23
CA ASN A 338 -10.05 10.32 19.72
C ASN A 338 -8.81 9.83 20.47
N ILE A 339 -8.50 8.55 20.26
CA ILE A 339 -7.37 7.86 20.88
C ILE A 339 -6.03 8.51 20.53
N ASN A 340 -5.85 8.99 19.31
CA ASN A 340 -4.59 9.57 18.87
C ASN A 340 -4.24 10.86 19.64
N ASP A 341 -5.26 11.67 19.92
CA ASP A 341 -5.07 12.91 20.70
C ASP A 341 -4.81 12.57 22.17
N TYR A 342 -5.47 11.55 22.71
CA TYR A 342 -5.19 11.06 24.07
C TYR A 342 -3.75 10.50 24.19
N THR A 343 -3.33 9.70 23.22
CA THR A 343 -1.97 9.13 23.18
C THR A 343 -0.89 10.23 23.18
N LYS A 344 -1.13 11.35 22.47
CA LYS A 344 -0.22 12.50 22.50
C LYS A 344 -0.11 13.11 23.91
N LEU A 345 -1.23 13.21 24.65
CA LEU A 345 -1.23 13.69 26.04
C LEU A 345 -0.45 12.75 26.96
N PHE A 346 -0.61 11.43 26.77
CA PHE A 346 0.16 10.43 27.52
C PHE A 346 1.66 10.55 27.26
N ILE A 347 2.09 10.61 26.00
CA ILE A 347 3.49 10.76 25.60
C ILE A 347 4.07 12.09 26.11
N ALA A 348 3.28 13.15 26.15
CA ALA A 348 3.69 14.44 26.71
C ALA A 348 3.74 14.46 28.26
N GLY A 349 3.39 13.36 28.93
CA GLY A 349 3.38 13.26 30.39
C GLY A 349 2.23 14.01 31.07
N ALA A 350 1.22 14.43 30.33
CA ALA A 350 0.03 15.10 30.88
C ALA A 350 -0.88 14.13 31.66
N THR A 351 -0.85 12.85 31.33
CA THR A 351 -1.53 11.76 32.04
C THR A 351 -0.58 10.60 32.27
N SER A 352 -0.73 9.89 33.40
CA SER A 352 0.04 8.69 33.72
C SER A 352 -0.67 7.38 33.28
N GLU A 353 -1.92 7.46 32.85
CA GLU A 353 -2.69 6.30 32.42
C GLU A 353 -2.57 6.10 30.90
N ALA A 354 -1.95 5.00 30.48
CA ALA A 354 -1.94 4.58 29.09
C ALA A 354 -3.26 4.00 28.67
N ILE A 355 -3.77 4.34 27.49
CA ILE A 355 -4.89 3.68 26.83
C ILE A 355 -4.36 3.09 25.54
N PRO A 356 -4.06 1.77 25.49
CA PRO A 356 -3.57 1.12 24.28
C PRO A 356 -4.65 0.99 23.23
N HIS A 357 -4.27 0.95 21.96
CA HIS A 357 -5.13 0.48 20.90
C HIS A 357 -5.49 -0.99 21.16
N LEU A 358 -6.78 -1.32 21.19
CA LEU A 358 -7.29 -2.67 21.42
C LEU A 358 -7.61 -3.35 20.09
N LEU A 359 -6.90 -4.41 19.77
CA LEU A 359 -7.13 -5.23 18.60
C LEU A 359 -7.91 -6.47 18.99
N ILE A 360 -9.16 -6.56 18.56
CA ILE A 360 -10.01 -7.74 18.75
C ILE A 360 -9.84 -8.61 17.50
N VAL A 361 -9.17 -9.73 17.67
CA VAL A 361 -8.89 -10.69 16.60
C VAL A 361 -9.80 -11.90 16.79
N ILE A 362 -10.63 -12.19 15.79
CA ILE A 362 -11.58 -13.30 15.83
C ILE A 362 -11.22 -14.27 14.72
N ASP A 363 -10.80 -15.47 15.09
CA ASP A 363 -10.64 -16.58 14.15
C ASP A 363 -11.98 -17.33 14.02
N GLU A 364 -12.44 -17.47 12.77
CA GLU A 364 -13.69 -18.09 12.38
C GLU A 364 -14.96 -17.36 12.89
N PHE A 365 -15.07 -16.08 12.57
CA PHE A 365 -16.24 -15.29 12.96
C PHE A 365 -17.57 -15.79 12.35
N ALA A 366 -17.53 -16.58 11.28
CA ALA A 366 -18.72 -17.17 10.69
C ALA A 366 -19.47 -18.10 11.66
N GLU A 367 -18.71 -18.91 12.39
CA GLU A 367 -19.28 -19.79 13.40
C GLU A 367 -19.76 -19.00 14.63
N LEU A 368 -19.01 -17.99 15.03
CA LEU A 368 -19.43 -17.08 16.11
C LEU A 368 -20.76 -16.38 15.78
N LYS A 369 -20.94 -15.93 14.54
CA LYS A 369 -22.19 -15.30 14.10
C LYS A 369 -23.39 -16.23 14.21
N LYS A 370 -23.21 -17.50 13.87
CA LYS A 370 -24.28 -18.49 13.96
C LYS A 370 -24.66 -18.84 15.41
N ALA A 371 -23.63 -19.00 16.26
CA ALA A 371 -23.83 -19.40 17.65
C ALA A 371 -24.31 -18.23 18.52
N GLU A 372 -23.76 -17.02 18.30
CA GLU A 372 -23.94 -15.86 19.17
C GLU A 372 -24.30 -14.60 18.35
N PRO A 373 -25.53 -14.53 17.79
CA PRO A 373 -25.94 -13.40 16.95
C PRO A 373 -25.93 -12.04 17.68
N GLU A 374 -26.24 -12.02 18.98
CA GLU A 374 -26.23 -10.79 19.78
C GLU A 374 -24.82 -10.27 20.00
N PHE A 375 -23.84 -11.15 20.18
CA PHE A 375 -22.43 -10.78 20.26
C PHE A 375 -21.94 -10.15 18.95
N MET A 376 -22.36 -10.70 17.82
CA MET A 376 -22.03 -10.12 16.51
C MET A 376 -22.62 -8.73 16.30
N GLN A 377 -23.85 -8.48 16.74
CA GLN A 377 -24.43 -7.13 16.67
C GLN A 377 -23.64 -6.13 17.50
N GLU A 378 -23.15 -6.54 18.66
CA GLU A 378 -22.31 -5.68 19.49
C GLU A 378 -20.95 -5.40 18.83
N LEU A 379 -20.31 -6.40 18.24
CA LEU A 379 -19.06 -6.19 17.49
C LEU A 379 -19.24 -5.21 16.33
N ILE A 380 -20.37 -5.26 15.62
CA ILE A 380 -20.72 -4.29 14.59
C ILE A 380 -20.84 -2.88 15.19
N SER A 381 -21.51 -2.76 16.35
CA SER A 381 -21.61 -1.49 17.08
C SER A 381 -20.22 -0.96 17.47
N VAL A 382 -19.36 -1.85 17.96
CA VAL A 382 -17.95 -1.54 18.27
C VAL A 382 -17.21 -1.06 17.04
N ALA A 383 -17.40 -1.70 15.87
CA ALA A 383 -16.76 -1.28 14.63
C ALA A 383 -17.15 0.15 14.22
N GLN A 384 -18.39 0.55 14.47
CA GLN A 384 -18.87 1.89 14.13
C GLN A 384 -18.26 2.99 15.01
N VAL A 385 -18.10 2.74 16.30
CA VAL A 385 -17.60 3.70 17.28
C VAL A 385 -16.10 3.52 17.56
N GLY A 386 -15.59 2.31 17.38
CA GLY A 386 -14.24 1.89 17.72
C GLY A 386 -13.13 2.69 17.07
N ARG A 387 -13.39 3.22 15.86
CA ARG A 387 -12.43 4.06 15.14
C ARG A 387 -11.88 5.21 16.01
N SER A 388 -12.75 5.98 16.64
CA SER A 388 -12.33 7.09 17.49
C SER A 388 -11.80 6.62 18.86
N LEU A 389 -12.27 5.46 19.33
CA LEU A 389 -11.88 4.89 20.62
C LEU A 389 -10.57 4.07 20.56
N GLY A 390 -10.00 3.82 19.38
CA GLY A 390 -8.83 2.98 19.20
C GLY A 390 -9.13 1.49 19.37
N VAL A 391 -10.34 1.05 19.00
CA VAL A 391 -10.70 -0.37 18.99
C VAL A 391 -10.79 -0.85 17.56
N HIS A 392 -10.06 -1.92 17.24
CA HIS A 392 -9.90 -2.46 15.89
C HIS A 392 -10.45 -3.88 15.84
N LEU A 393 -11.20 -4.21 14.79
CA LEU A 393 -11.68 -5.56 14.53
C LEU A 393 -10.90 -6.18 13.39
N ILE A 394 -10.40 -7.39 13.60
CA ILE A 394 -9.80 -8.24 12.59
C ILE A 394 -10.57 -9.53 12.59
N LEU A 395 -11.41 -9.71 11.58
CA LEU A 395 -12.34 -10.81 11.46
C LEU A 395 -11.81 -11.80 10.43
N ALA A 396 -11.53 -13.02 10.86
CA ALA A 396 -11.07 -14.08 9.99
C ALA A 396 -12.16 -15.14 9.77
N THR A 397 -12.26 -15.69 8.56
CA THR A 397 -13.23 -16.73 8.21
C THR A 397 -12.76 -17.62 7.08
N GLN A 398 -13.26 -18.83 7.04
CA GLN A 398 -13.05 -19.76 5.92
C GLN A 398 -14.03 -19.50 4.77
N LYS A 399 -15.23 -19.00 5.06
CA LYS A 399 -16.28 -18.69 4.08
C LYS A 399 -16.79 -17.27 4.30
N PRO A 400 -16.38 -16.29 3.52
CA PRO A 400 -16.88 -14.92 3.61
C PRO A 400 -18.28 -14.76 2.99
N GLY A 401 -18.61 -15.53 1.96
CA GLY A 401 -19.86 -15.41 1.25
C GLY A 401 -21.09 -15.65 2.12
N GLY A 402 -22.07 -14.74 2.08
CA GLY A 402 -23.33 -14.83 2.83
C GLY A 402 -23.21 -14.68 4.36
N VAL A 403 -21.99 -14.57 4.89
CA VAL A 403 -21.75 -14.47 6.34
C VAL A 403 -21.47 -13.04 6.78
N VAL A 404 -20.78 -12.28 5.96
CA VAL A 404 -20.41 -10.89 6.25
C VAL A 404 -21.55 -9.95 5.95
N ASP A 405 -22.08 -9.29 6.98
CA ASP A 405 -23.16 -8.30 6.83
C ASP A 405 -22.63 -7.03 6.14
N ASP A 406 -23.52 -6.32 5.42
CA ASP A 406 -23.19 -5.05 4.73
C ASP A 406 -22.55 -4.02 5.67
N LYS A 407 -22.94 -4.02 6.95
CA LYS A 407 -22.36 -3.15 7.97
C LYS A 407 -20.91 -3.51 8.28
N ILE A 408 -20.55 -4.79 8.28
CA ILE A 408 -19.17 -5.25 8.44
C ILE A 408 -18.39 -4.91 7.18
N TRP A 409 -18.95 -5.18 5.99
CA TRP A 409 -18.33 -4.84 4.72
C TRP A 409 -17.98 -3.35 4.61
N SER A 410 -18.93 -2.47 4.96
CA SER A 410 -18.75 -1.02 4.87
C SER A 410 -17.71 -0.47 5.86
N ASN A 411 -17.53 -1.12 7.00
CA ASN A 411 -16.56 -0.69 8.02
C ASN A 411 -15.17 -1.35 7.88
N SER A 412 -15.08 -2.46 7.12
CA SER A 412 -13.81 -3.18 6.89
C SER A 412 -13.08 -2.62 5.66
N ARG A 413 -12.07 -1.80 5.90
CA ARG A 413 -11.34 -1.09 4.84
C ARG A 413 -10.29 -1.93 4.14
N PHE A 414 -9.62 -2.82 4.87
CA PHE A 414 -8.70 -3.76 4.24
C PHE A 414 -9.30 -5.16 4.18
N ARG A 415 -8.97 -5.85 3.12
CA ARG A 415 -9.40 -7.21 2.86
C ARG A 415 -8.21 -8.02 2.39
N ILE A 416 -7.93 -9.10 3.10
CA ILE A 416 -6.90 -10.06 2.73
C ILE A 416 -7.62 -11.36 2.40
N CYS A 417 -7.42 -11.85 1.18
CA CYS A 417 -7.98 -13.10 0.74
C CYS A 417 -6.84 -14.04 0.33
N LEU A 418 -6.69 -15.09 1.09
CA LEU A 418 -5.82 -16.22 0.77
C LEU A 418 -6.54 -17.16 -0.20
N LYS A 419 -5.99 -18.34 -0.44
CA LYS A 419 -6.63 -19.32 -1.31
C LYS A 419 -8.06 -19.63 -0.86
N VAL A 420 -9.02 -19.50 -1.77
CA VAL A 420 -10.41 -19.91 -1.58
C VAL A 420 -10.81 -20.91 -2.67
N GLN A 421 -11.83 -21.72 -2.42
CA GLN A 421 -12.29 -22.73 -3.37
C GLN A 421 -13.37 -22.16 -4.30
N GLU A 422 -14.28 -21.35 -3.78
CA GLU A 422 -15.42 -20.85 -4.52
C GLU A 422 -15.10 -19.49 -5.16
N ARG A 423 -15.54 -19.31 -6.40
CA ARG A 423 -15.35 -18.05 -7.14
C ARG A 423 -16.09 -16.89 -6.48
N GLU A 424 -17.24 -17.18 -5.88
CA GLU A 424 -18.07 -16.21 -5.17
C GLU A 424 -17.32 -15.62 -3.98
N ASP A 425 -16.62 -16.45 -3.18
CA ASP A 425 -15.80 -15.98 -2.06
C ASP A 425 -14.70 -15.00 -2.50
N SER A 426 -14.03 -15.29 -3.63
CA SER A 426 -13.03 -14.39 -4.19
C SER A 426 -13.63 -13.08 -4.70
N MET A 427 -14.79 -13.17 -5.36
CA MET A 427 -15.52 -11.99 -5.85
C MET A 427 -16.02 -11.10 -4.72
N ASP A 428 -16.55 -11.69 -3.65
CA ASP A 428 -17.03 -10.94 -2.48
C ASP A 428 -15.88 -10.21 -1.78
N MET A 429 -14.73 -10.88 -1.61
CA MET A 429 -13.57 -10.31 -0.93
C MET A 429 -12.79 -9.29 -1.77
N LEU A 430 -12.48 -9.62 -3.01
CA LEU A 430 -11.51 -8.90 -3.84
C LEU A 430 -12.12 -8.23 -5.08
N HIS A 431 -13.38 -8.51 -5.41
CA HIS A 431 -14.03 -8.14 -6.66
C HIS A 431 -13.33 -8.67 -7.92
N ASN A 432 -12.57 -9.77 -7.76
CA ASN A 432 -11.91 -10.51 -8.82
C ASN A 432 -11.77 -12.00 -8.46
N MET A 433 -11.19 -12.82 -9.34
CA MET A 433 -11.03 -14.26 -9.13
C MET A 433 -9.61 -14.67 -8.71
N ASP A 434 -8.75 -13.74 -8.35
CA ASP A 434 -7.33 -14.02 -8.12
C ASP A 434 -7.09 -14.99 -6.96
N ALA A 435 -7.92 -14.93 -5.90
CA ALA A 435 -7.79 -15.81 -4.75
C ALA A 435 -8.07 -17.29 -5.07
N CYS A 436 -8.91 -17.59 -6.06
CA CYS A 436 -9.14 -18.97 -6.53
C CYS A 436 -7.96 -19.51 -7.33
N GLN A 437 -7.15 -18.62 -7.91
CA GLN A 437 -6.01 -18.99 -8.76
C GLN A 437 -4.71 -19.20 -7.97
N ILE A 438 -4.72 -18.94 -6.67
CA ILE A 438 -3.57 -19.18 -5.81
C ILE A 438 -3.27 -20.70 -5.80
N ALA A 439 -2.16 -21.08 -6.43
CA ALA A 439 -1.76 -22.49 -6.55
C ALA A 439 -1.12 -22.99 -5.26
N GLN A 440 -0.28 -22.16 -4.63
CA GLN A 440 0.45 -22.49 -3.42
C GLN A 440 -0.24 -21.88 -2.20
N THR A 441 -0.22 -22.60 -1.09
CA THR A 441 -0.61 -22.10 0.23
C THR A 441 0.67 -21.61 0.88
N GLY A 442 0.80 -20.30 1.04
CA GLY A 442 2.01 -19.66 1.59
C GLY A 442 2.01 -19.59 3.09
#